data_410972b38c36989c6f4dd38ef1bc7b26
#
_entry.id   410972b38c36989c6f4dd38ef1bc7b26
#
_cell.length_a   1.000
_cell.length_b   1.000
_cell.length_c   1.000
_cell.angle_alpha   90.00
_cell.angle_beta   90.00
_cell.angle_gamma   90.00
#
_symmetry.space_group_name_H-M   'P 1'
#
loop_
_entity.id
_entity.type
_entity.pdbx_description
1 polymer ?
#
loop_
_entity_poly.entity_id
_entity_poly.type
_entity_poly.pdbx_seq_one_letter_code
_entity_poly.pdbx_strand_id
1 'polypeptide(L)'
;FQIFSLGHGSVASEIKGRRNTNRPKTLIKITEGGAKFKSYIDGKVFMLTPEESIRIQRLLGADFIVVLDECTPFHVDKKYTKKSMDMSHRWALRSLTEWKDHDNGSQKLYGIVQGGVYEDLRDESADFINNNDFYGIAVGGSLGASKNQMHDVVSSTMAKLRKDRPVHLLGIGGISDIFHGVTCGIDTFDCVHPTRLARHGGALVKPGFYETKNEPVS
;
A
#
# COMPACT_ATOMS: atom_id res chain seq x y z
N PHE A 1 -2.68 4.59 -0.83
CA PHE A 1 -3.19 5.85 -1.39
C PHE A 1 -3.99 6.62 -0.36
N GLN A 2 -3.64 7.90 -0.14
CA GLN A 2 -4.17 8.68 0.99
C GLN A 2 -5.68 8.98 0.93
N ILE A 3 -6.33 8.80 -0.20
CA ILE A 3 -7.77 8.98 -0.34
C ILE A 3 -8.57 8.13 0.68
N PHE A 4 -8.09 6.93 1.00
CA PHE A 4 -8.76 6.05 1.95
C PHE A 4 -8.65 6.55 3.40
N SER A 5 -7.67 7.39 3.73
CA SER A 5 -7.57 8.02 5.05
C SER A 5 -8.68 9.04 5.32
N LEU A 6 -9.37 9.53 4.28
CA LEU A 6 -10.52 10.41 4.42
C LEU A 6 -11.75 9.73 5.05
N GLY A 7 -11.79 8.40 5.02
CA GLY A 7 -12.90 7.61 5.58
C GLY A 7 -12.65 7.12 7.00
N HIS A 8 -11.43 6.79 7.33
CA HIS A 8 -11.09 6.06 8.56
C HIS A 8 -10.22 6.84 9.55
N GLY A 9 -9.84 8.08 9.20
CA GLY A 9 -8.89 8.86 10.01
C GLY A 9 -7.43 8.46 9.76
N SER A 10 -6.50 9.07 10.50
CA SER A 10 -5.08 8.78 10.36
C SER A 10 -4.76 7.43 11.01
N VAL A 11 -4.14 6.52 10.27
CA VAL A 11 -3.60 5.25 10.80
C VAL A 11 -2.70 5.50 12.02
N ALA A 12 -1.96 6.61 12.04
CA ALA A 12 -1.14 7.01 13.17
C ALA A 12 -1.93 7.38 14.44
N SER A 13 -3.18 7.87 14.31
CA SER A 13 -4.04 8.15 15.47
C SER A 13 -4.71 6.89 16.02
N GLU A 14 -4.94 5.89 15.17
CA GLU A 14 -5.48 4.58 15.58
C GLU A 14 -4.46 3.77 16.39
N ILE A 15 -3.20 3.77 15.99
CA ILE A 15 -2.08 3.14 16.73
C ILE A 15 -1.91 3.76 18.11
N LYS A 16 -2.25 5.06 18.31
CA LYS A 16 -2.14 5.77 19.59
C LYS A 16 -3.37 5.62 20.49
N GLY A 17 -4.34 4.78 20.16
CA GLY A 17 -5.50 4.46 21.01
C GLY A 17 -6.46 5.64 21.29
N ARG A 18 -6.36 6.74 20.55
CA ARG A 18 -7.28 7.89 20.68
C ARG A 18 -8.58 7.61 19.91
N ARG A 19 -9.58 7.05 20.60
CA ARG A 19 -10.97 7.02 20.11
C ARG A 19 -11.52 8.44 20.10
N ASN A 20 -11.59 9.06 18.92
CA ASN A 20 -12.30 10.31 18.74
C ASN A 20 -13.79 10.00 18.54
N THR A 21 -14.65 10.32 19.51
CA THR A 21 -16.08 10.03 19.51
C THR A 21 -16.89 10.92 18.56
N ASN A 22 -16.30 12.01 18.04
CA ASN A 22 -16.87 12.85 17.00
C ASN A 22 -16.27 12.45 15.64
N ARG A 23 -16.82 11.42 14.99
CA ARG A 23 -16.43 11.09 13.60
C ARG A 23 -17.02 12.14 12.66
N PRO A 24 -16.20 12.91 11.93
CA PRO A 24 -16.70 13.71 10.82
C PRO A 24 -17.35 12.77 9.78
N LYS A 25 -18.37 13.27 9.06
CA LYS A 25 -18.97 12.52 7.95
C LYS A 25 -17.84 12.05 7.03
N THR A 26 -17.81 10.74 6.75
CA THR A 26 -16.80 10.15 5.87
C THR A 26 -16.81 10.87 4.52
N LEU A 27 -15.66 11.42 4.14
CA LEU A 27 -15.48 12.12 2.85
C LEU A 27 -15.31 11.16 1.68
N ILE A 28 -15.33 9.86 1.94
CA ILE A 28 -15.15 8.80 0.94
C ILE A 28 -16.27 7.79 1.01
N LYS A 29 -16.72 7.32 -0.15
CA LYS A 29 -17.62 6.18 -0.32
C LYS A 29 -17.00 5.21 -1.31
N ILE A 30 -16.73 3.98 -0.85
CA ILE A 30 -16.17 2.90 -1.66
C ILE A 30 -17.33 2.06 -2.19
N THR A 31 -17.28 1.77 -3.48
CA THR A 31 -18.29 0.98 -4.21
C THR A 31 -17.57 0.09 -5.23
N GLU A 32 -18.27 -0.86 -5.81
CA GLU A 32 -17.73 -1.68 -6.91
C GLU A 32 -17.21 -0.85 -8.10
N GLY A 33 -17.82 0.31 -8.34
CA GLY A 33 -17.39 1.23 -9.40
C GLY A 33 -16.06 1.93 -9.13
N GLY A 34 -15.64 2.06 -7.87
CA GLY A 34 -14.45 2.80 -7.45
C GLY A 34 -14.66 3.58 -6.15
N ALA A 35 -13.76 4.48 -5.86
CA ALA A 35 -13.76 5.34 -4.69
C ALA A 35 -14.29 6.74 -5.02
N LYS A 36 -15.49 7.05 -4.53
CA LYS A 36 -16.09 8.39 -4.63
C LYS A 36 -15.68 9.21 -3.42
N PHE A 37 -15.04 10.35 -3.63
CA PHE A 37 -14.56 11.19 -2.54
C PHE A 37 -14.81 12.67 -2.78
N LYS A 38 -14.81 13.44 -1.70
CA LYS A 38 -14.93 14.88 -1.71
C LYS A 38 -13.57 15.51 -1.40
N SER A 39 -13.11 16.39 -2.30
CA SER A 39 -11.90 17.18 -2.08
C SER A 39 -12.05 18.07 -0.84
N TYR A 40 -11.06 18.05 0.03
CA TYR A 40 -11.02 18.94 1.19
C TYR A 40 -10.57 20.37 0.83
N ILE A 41 -10.04 20.59 -0.38
CA ILE A 41 -9.55 21.88 -0.84
C ILE A 41 -10.70 22.74 -1.35
N ASP A 42 -11.53 22.19 -2.26
CA ASP A 42 -12.56 22.95 -2.97
C ASP A 42 -13.97 22.33 -2.87
N GLY A 43 -14.09 21.22 -2.13
CA GLY A 43 -15.36 20.53 -1.91
C GLY A 43 -15.90 19.77 -3.13
N LYS A 44 -15.19 19.74 -4.25
CA LYS A 44 -15.62 18.99 -5.44
C LYS A 44 -15.66 17.49 -5.18
N VAL A 45 -16.59 16.81 -5.82
CA VAL A 45 -16.75 15.38 -5.74
C VAL A 45 -16.07 14.73 -6.94
N PHE A 46 -15.21 13.75 -6.66
CA PHE A 46 -14.49 12.96 -7.65
C PHE A 46 -14.87 11.48 -7.52
N MET A 47 -14.75 10.77 -8.62
CA MET A 47 -14.84 9.32 -8.67
C MET A 47 -13.54 8.78 -9.24
N LEU A 48 -12.77 8.08 -8.40
CA LEU A 48 -11.57 7.36 -8.84
C LEU A 48 -11.96 5.92 -9.12
N THR A 49 -12.01 5.57 -10.38
CA THR A 49 -12.21 4.19 -10.84
C THR A 49 -10.86 3.52 -11.10
N PRO A 50 -10.81 2.18 -11.22
CA PRO A 50 -9.59 1.49 -11.64
C PRO A 50 -9.01 2.02 -12.96
N GLU A 51 -9.86 2.26 -13.94
CA GLU A 51 -9.48 2.78 -15.26
C GLU A 51 -8.91 4.20 -15.15
N GLU A 52 -9.59 5.07 -14.39
CA GLU A 52 -9.14 6.44 -14.18
C GLU A 52 -7.80 6.49 -13.43
N SER A 53 -7.59 5.57 -12.47
CA SER A 53 -6.32 5.44 -11.77
C SER A 53 -5.17 5.10 -12.71
N ILE A 54 -5.38 4.16 -13.63
CA ILE A 54 -4.37 3.79 -14.63
C ILE A 54 -4.14 4.94 -15.60
N ARG A 55 -5.20 5.60 -16.07
CA ARG A 55 -5.10 6.76 -16.95
C ARG A 55 -4.27 7.89 -16.33
N ILE A 56 -4.51 8.20 -15.04
CA ILE A 56 -3.76 9.23 -14.32
C ILE A 56 -2.28 8.84 -14.21
N GLN A 57 -1.96 7.61 -13.79
CA GLN A 57 -0.59 7.14 -13.66
C GLN A 57 0.15 7.16 -15.01
N ARG A 58 -0.55 6.84 -16.10
CA ARG A 58 -0.01 6.94 -17.45
C ARG A 58 0.33 8.39 -17.82
N LEU A 59 -0.56 9.34 -17.52
CA LEU A 59 -0.31 10.77 -17.78
C LEU A 59 0.82 11.35 -16.93
N LEU A 60 1.03 10.84 -15.72
CA LEU A 60 2.15 11.21 -14.85
C LEU A 60 3.49 10.66 -15.36
N GLY A 61 3.49 9.65 -16.23
CA GLY A 61 4.68 9.10 -16.85
C GLY A 61 5.56 8.28 -15.92
N ALA A 62 5.01 7.70 -14.84
CA ALA A 62 5.76 6.80 -13.96
C ALA A 62 6.13 5.50 -14.69
N ASP A 63 7.36 4.99 -14.49
CA ASP A 63 7.81 3.73 -15.11
C ASP A 63 7.07 2.51 -14.53
N PHE A 64 6.84 2.52 -13.21
CA PHE A 64 6.08 1.50 -12.52
C PHE A 64 4.77 2.08 -12.00
N ILE A 65 3.69 1.41 -12.33
CA ILE A 65 2.34 1.79 -11.92
C ILE A 65 1.66 0.64 -11.20
N VAL A 66 0.68 0.94 -10.36
CA VAL A 66 -0.01 -0.07 -9.55
C VAL A 66 -1.51 -0.03 -9.78
N VAL A 67 -2.16 -1.19 -9.63
CA VAL A 67 -3.62 -1.28 -9.68
C VAL A 67 -4.26 -0.48 -8.54
N LEU A 68 -5.49 -0.03 -8.73
CA LEU A 68 -6.29 0.53 -7.63
C LEU A 68 -6.72 -0.60 -6.70
N ASP A 69 -6.54 -0.40 -5.39
CA ASP A 69 -6.96 -1.33 -4.34
C ASP A 69 -7.71 -0.61 -3.21
N GLU A 70 -8.44 -1.35 -2.40
CA GLU A 70 -8.89 -0.88 -1.10
C GLU A 70 -7.94 -1.37 -0.01
N CYS A 71 -7.07 -0.49 0.48
CA CYS A 71 -6.22 -0.78 1.63
C CYS A 71 -7.06 -0.73 2.91
N THR A 72 -7.37 -1.90 3.48
CA THR A 72 -8.18 -2.00 4.71
C THR A 72 -7.36 -1.67 5.96
N PRO A 73 -7.97 -0.98 6.95
CA PRO A 73 -7.35 -0.80 8.26
C PRO A 73 -7.11 -2.14 8.98
N PHE A 74 -6.13 -2.17 9.88
CA PHE A 74 -5.77 -3.38 10.62
C PHE A 74 -6.92 -3.95 11.48
N HIS A 75 -7.77 -3.10 12.03
CA HIS A 75 -8.81 -3.49 12.99
C HIS A 75 -10.09 -4.06 12.37
N VAL A 76 -10.17 -4.16 11.03
CA VAL A 76 -11.33 -4.76 10.38
C VAL A 76 -11.31 -6.28 10.50
N ASP A 77 -12.49 -6.88 10.58
CA ASP A 77 -12.62 -8.32 10.71
C ASP A 77 -12.28 -9.05 9.40
N LYS A 78 -12.13 -10.37 9.49
CA LYS A 78 -11.80 -11.24 8.37
C LYS A 78 -12.84 -11.17 7.25
N LYS A 79 -14.14 -11.04 7.61
CA LYS A 79 -15.23 -11.00 6.64
C LYS A 79 -15.14 -9.73 5.78
N TYR A 80 -14.87 -8.59 6.40
CA TYR A 80 -14.66 -7.34 5.66
C TYR A 80 -13.38 -7.39 4.84
N THR A 81 -12.27 -7.91 5.41
CA THR A 81 -11.00 -8.09 4.69
C THR A 81 -11.18 -8.92 3.42
N LYS A 82 -11.91 -10.05 3.51
CA LYS A 82 -12.22 -10.90 2.34
C LYS A 82 -13.02 -10.13 1.30
N LYS A 83 -14.10 -9.44 1.71
CA LYS A 83 -14.94 -8.64 0.80
C LYS A 83 -14.14 -7.56 0.07
N SER A 84 -13.28 -6.86 0.79
CA SER A 84 -12.42 -5.82 0.25
C SER A 84 -11.36 -6.39 -0.70
N MET A 85 -10.76 -7.51 -0.34
CA MET A 85 -9.82 -8.24 -1.18
C MET A 85 -10.47 -8.65 -2.51
N ASP A 86 -11.64 -9.27 -2.47
CA ASP A 86 -12.37 -9.70 -3.68
C ASP A 86 -12.71 -8.51 -4.59
N MET A 87 -13.09 -7.38 -4.02
CA MET A 87 -13.33 -6.15 -4.78
C MET A 87 -12.02 -5.63 -5.40
N SER A 88 -10.93 -5.61 -4.63
CA SER A 88 -9.60 -5.20 -5.12
C SER A 88 -9.12 -6.10 -6.26
N HIS A 89 -9.40 -7.41 -6.21
CA HIS A 89 -9.09 -8.32 -7.31
C HIS A 89 -9.88 -7.97 -8.59
N ARG A 90 -11.18 -7.66 -8.49
CA ARG A 90 -11.97 -7.20 -9.65
C ARG A 90 -11.48 -5.86 -10.19
N TRP A 91 -11.09 -4.94 -9.31
CA TRP A 91 -10.47 -3.68 -9.70
C TRP A 91 -9.10 -3.88 -10.37
N ALA A 92 -8.32 -4.86 -9.89
CA ALA A 92 -7.04 -5.21 -10.49
C ALA A 92 -7.20 -5.73 -11.94
N LEU A 93 -8.23 -6.55 -12.21
CA LEU A 93 -8.53 -7.00 -13.58
C LEU A 93 -8.97 -5.84 -14.48
N ARG A 94 -9.80 -4.92 -13.98
CA ARG A 94 -10.20 -3.72 -14.73
C ARG A 94 -8.99 -2.83 -15.03
N SER A 95 -8.11 -2.65 -14.04
CA SER A 95 -6.84 -1.92 -14.22
C SER A 95 -5.94 -2.59 -15.26
N LEU A 96 -5.85 -3.92 -15.23
CA LEU A 96 -5.06 -4.69 -16.19
C LEU A 96 -5.58 -4.55 -17.61
N THR A 97 -6.91 -4.58 -17.80
CA THR A 97 -7.55 -4.37 -19.10
C THR A 97 -7.26 -2.97 -19.61
N GLU A 98 -7.51 -1.92 -18.80
CA GLU A 98 -7.24 -0.53 -19.19
C GLU A 98 -5.77 -0.30 -19.54
N TRP A 99 -4.86 -0.92 -18.77
CA TRP A 99 -3.43 -0.83 -19.07
C TRP A 99 -3.09 -1.51 -20.42
N LYS A 100 -3.57 -2.73 -20.66
CA LYS A 100 -3.31 -3.47 -21.90
C LYS A 100 -3.85 -2.75 -23.14
N ASP A 101 -5.03 -2.17 -23.06
CA ASP A 101 -5.67 -1.46 -24.17
C ASP A 101 -4.91 -0.18 -24.57
N HIS A 102 -4.06 0.34 -23.67
CA HIS A 102 -3.37 1.61 -23.88
C HIS A 102 -1.84 1.52 -23.65
N ASP A 103 -1.30 0.31 -23.49
CA ASP A 103 0.13 0.12 -23.24
C ASP A 103 0.95 0.49 -24.49
N ASN A 104 1.93 1.35 -24.28
CA ASN A 104 2.92 1.73 -25.29
C ASN A 104 4.31 1.15 -25.00
N GLY A 105 4.41 0.21 -24.05
CA GLY A 105 5.65 -0.44 -23.62
C GLY A 105 6.48 0.34 -22.62
N SER A 106 6.13 1.61 -22.31
CA SER A 106 6.91 2.46 -21.42
C SER A 106 6.69 2.21 -19.95
N GLN A 107 5.51 1.66 -19.56
CA GLN A 107 5.12 1.47 -18.18
C GLN A 107 4.87 0.01 -17.86
N LYS A 108 5.11 -0.36 -16.60
CA LYS A 108 4.95 -1.72 -16.10
C LYS A 108 3.95 -1.76 -14.95
N LEU A 109 2.92 -2.60 -15.06
CA LEU A 109 1.82 -2.68 -14.09
C LEU A 109 2.11 -3.73 -13.02
N TYR A 110 1.96 -3.34 -11.75
CA TYR A 110 2.04 -4.21 -10.59
C TYR A 110 0.64 -4.54 -10.07
N GLY A 111 0.38 -5.83 -9.86
CA GLY A 111 -0.78 -6.30 -9.10
C GLY A 111 -0.48 -6.28 -7.60
N ILE A 112 -1.52 -6.10 -6.75
CA ILE A 112 -1.34 -5.98 -5.29
C ILE A 112 -1.92 -7.19 -4.58
N VAL A 113 -1.09 -7.87 -3.78
CA VAL A 113 -1.54 -8.94 -2.87
C VAL A 113 -2.17 -8.30 -1.63
N GLN A 114 -3.40 -8.70 -1.32
CA GLN A 114 -4.21 -8.28 -0.19
C GLN A 114 -4.38 -9.43 0.84
N GLY A 115 -5.29 -9.32 1.80
CA GLY A 115 -5.65 -10.40 2.74
C GLY A 115 -5.38 -10.06 4.21
N GLY A 116 -4.87 -8.85 4.51
CA GLY A 116 -4.61 -8.43 5.88
C GLY A 116 -3.57 -9.33 6.55
N VAL A 117 -3.87 -9.77 7.78
CA VAL A 117 -3.04 -10.70 8.56
C VAL A 117 -3.52 -12.15 8.47
N TYR A 118 -4.49 -12.44 7.61
CA TYR A 118 -5.10 -13.75 7.48
C TYR A 118 -4.38 -14.56 6.41
N GLU A 119 -3.69 -15.62 6.82
CA GLU A 119 -2.84 -16.43 5.95
C GLU A 119 -3.60 -17.00 4.76
N ASP A 120 -4.78 -17.60 4.99
CA ASP A 120 -5.62 -18.15 3.94
C ASP A 120 -6.07 -17.11 2.89
N LEU A 121 -6.33 -15.87 3.32
CA LEU A 121 -6.64 -14.78 2.40
C LEU A 121 -5.41 -14.30 1.64
N ARG A 122 -4.24 -14.28 2.30
CA ARG A 122 -2.96 -14.00 1.63
C ARG A 122 -2.64 -15.03 0.56
N ASP A 123 -2.85 -16.31 0.87
CA ASP A 123 -2.65 -17.40 -0.08
C ASP A 123 -3.57 -17.25 -1.30
N GLU A 124 -4.87 -17.03 -1.07
CA GLU A 124 -5.83 -16.78 -2.15
C GLU A 124 -5.46 -15.58 -3.02
N SER A 125 -5.02 -14.49 -2.38
CA SER A 125 -4.62 -13.28 -3.10
C SER A 125 -3.30 -13.48 -3.87
N ALA A 126 -2.35 -14.20 -3.30
CA ALA A 126 -1.10 -14.55 -3.98
C ALA A 126 -1.37 -15.42 -5.23
N ASP A 127 -2.24 -16.43 -5.10
CA ASP A 127 -2.65 -17.27 -6.24
C ASP A 127 -3.33 -16.45 -7.33
N PHE A 128 -4.23 -15.52 -6.95
CA PHE A 128 -4.87 -14.63 -7.90
C PHE A 128 -3.83 -13.78 -8.67
N ILE A 129 -2.89 -13.15 -7.99
CA ILE A 129 -1.86 -12.31 -8.63
C ILE A 129 -0.89 -13.15 -9.45
N ASN A 130 -0.47 -14.33 -8.97
CA ASN A 130 0.41 -15.24 -9.69
C ASN A 130 -0.18 -15.70 -11.03
N ASN A 131 -1.50 -15.90 -11.08
CA ASN A 131 -2.21 -16.41 -12.27
C ASN A 131 -2.64 -15.32 -13.26
N ASN A 132 -2.44 -14.04 -12.94
CA ASN A 132 -2.75 -12.93 -13.83
C ASN A 132 -1.47 -12.30 -14.40
N ASP A 133 -1.60 -11.64 -15.54
CA ASP A 133 -0.48 -11.14 -16.35
C ASP A 133 -0.01 -9.76 -15.89
N PHE A 134 0.36 -9.64 -14.61
CA PHE A 134 1.03 -8.45 -14.09
C PHE A 134 2.54 -8.56 -14.31
N TYR A 135 3.20 -7.44 -14.58
CA TYR A 135 4.65 -7.38 -14.70
C TYR A 135 5.34 -7.66 -13.36
N GLY A 136 4.84 -7.06 -12.30
CA GLY A 136 5.38 -7.20 -10.95
C GLY A 136 4.29 -7.40 -9.90
N ILE A 137 4.70 -7.68 -8.69
CA ILE A 137 3.84 -7.96 -7.56
C ILE A 137 4.11 -6.93 -6.47
N ALA A 138 3.07 -6.30 -5.95
CA ALA A 138 3.17 -5.46 -4.76
C ALA A 138 2.55 -6.18 -3.56
N VAL A 139 3.23 -6.16 -2.42
CA VAL A 139 2.71 -6.67 -1.16
C VAL A 139 2.06 -5.50 -0.41
N GLY A 140 0.75 -5.52 -0.33
CA GLY A 140 -0.07 -4.45 0.24
C GLY A 140 -1.00 -4.90 1.34
N GLY A 141 -1.95 -4.02 1.69
CA GLY A 141 -2.89 -4.22 2.77
C GLY A 141 -2.26 -4.02 4.15
N SER A 142 -3.06 -4.23 5.20
CA SER A 142 -2.52 -4.20 6.58
C SER A 142 -1.66 -5.44 6.83
N LEU A 143 -0.45 -5.22 7.31
CA LEU A 143 0.53 -6.28 7.59
C LEU A 143 0.63 -6.63 9.10
N GLY A 144 -0.24 -6.07 9.92
CA GLY A 144 -0.29 -6.37 11.34
C GLY A 144 -0.10 -5.15 12.26
N ALA A 145 -0.28 -5.38 13.56
CA ALA A 145 -0.18 -4.36 14.60
C ALA A 145 1.23 -4.25 15.21
N SER A 146 2.07 -5.24 14.99
CA SER A 146 3.44 -5.29 15.51
C SER A 146 4.44 -5.59 14.40
N LYS A 147 5.70 -5.27 14.67
CA LYS A 147 6.80 -5.54 13.74
C LYS A 147 6.99 -7.02 13.48
N ASN A 148 6.91 -7.86 14.51
CA ASN A 148 7.05 -9.30 14.36
C ASN A 148 5.93 -9.87 13.49
N GLN A 149 4.67 -9.49 13.77
CA GLN A 149 3.54 -9.93 12.96
C GLN A 149 3.69 -9.49 11.49
N MET A 150 4.17 -8.27 11.25
CA MET A 150 4.45 -7.80 9.90
C MET A 150 5.51 -8.67 9.20
N HIS A 151 6.60 -8.99 9.89
CA HIS A 151 7.65 -9.85 9.35
C HIS A 151 7.12 -11.25 9.03
N ASP A 152 6.29 -11.83 9.89
CA ASP A 152 5.67 -13.15 9.66
C ASP A 152 4.75 -13.11 8.44
N VAL A 153 3.88 -12.09 8.33
CA VAL A 153 2.97 -11.91 7.18
C VAL A 153 3.75 -11.71 5.88
N VAL A 154 4.83 -10.91 5.90
CA VAL A 154 5.69 -10.72 4.72
C VAL A 154 6.34 -12.04 4.32
N SER A 155 6.94 -12.76 5.27
CA SER A 155 7.64 -14.03 5.00
C SER A 155 6.69 -15.08 4.42
N SER A 156 5.50 -15.27 5.01
CA SER A 156 4.50 -16.23 4.53
C SER A 156 3.97 -15.84 3.14
N THR A 157 3.69 -14.55 2.92
CA THR A 157 3.26 -14.06 1.59
C THR A 157 4.34 -14.31 0.54
N MET A 158 5.59 -13.93 0.82
CA MET A 158 6.71 -14.11 -0.12
C MET A 158 6.99 -15.58 -0.46
N ALA A 159 6.69 -16.52 0.45
CA ALA A 159 6.83 -17.95 0.20
C ALA A 159 5.86 -18.46 -0.89
N LYS A 160 4.73 -17.79 -1.10
CA LYS A 160 3.69 -18.16 -2.08
C LYS A 160 3.85 -17.46 -3.44
N LEU A 161 4.64 -16.39 -3.51
CA LEU A 161 4.80 -15.63 -4.73
C LEU A 161 5.77 -16.28 -5.72
N ARG A 162 5.47 -16.10 -7.01
CA ARG A 162 6.37 -16.44 -8.11
C ARG A 162 7.69 -15.69 -7.94
N LYS A 163 8.80 -16.36 -8.30
CA LYS A 163 10.16 -15.80 -8.16
C LYS A 163 10.69 -15.14 -9.44
N ASP A 164 9.92 -15.20 -10.52
CA ASP A 164 10.28 -14.65 -11.83
C ASP A 164 9.70 -13.24 -12.08
N ARG A 165 9.06 -12.63 -11.07
CA ARG A 165 8.53 -11.27 -11.12
C ARG A 165 9.14 -10.42 -10.02
N PRO A 166 9.42 -9.12 -10.30
CA PRO A 166 9.89 -8.22 -9.24
C PRO A 166 8.79 -7.98 -8.20
N VAL A 167 9.21 -7.88 -6.94
CA VAL A 167 8.31 -7.67 -5.80
C VAL A 167 8.59 -6.34 -5.11
N HIS A 168 7.52 -5.58 -4.87
CA HIS A 168 7.54 -4.30 -4.17
C HIS A 168 6.79 -4.39 -2.83
N LEU A 169 7.39 -3.94 -1.74
CA LEU A 169 6.73 -3.85 -0.43
C LEU A 169 6.22 -2.42 -0.19
N LEU A 170 4.88 -2.28 -0.14
CA LEU A 170 4.22 -0.99 -0.04
C LEU A 170 4.29 -0.39 1.37
N GLY A 171 4.80 0.85 1.46
CA GLY A 171 4.71 1.68 2.65
C GLY A 171 5.59 1.28 3.83
N ILE A 172 6.46 0.31 3.67
CA ILE A 172 7.39 -0.21 4.69
C ILE A 172 8.83 0.07 4.29
N GLY A 173 9.59 0.73 5.15
CA GLY A 173 10.96 1.13 4.84
C GLY A 173 11.79 1.52 6.08
N GLY A 174 11.49 0.92 7.23
CA GLY A 174 12.43 0.94 8.35
C GLY A 174 13.69 0.14 8.01
N ILE A 175 14.85 0.55 8.50
CA ILE A 175 16.14 -0.09 8.14
C ILE A 175 16.10 -1.61 8.33
N SER A 176 15.68 -2.09 9.51
CA SER A 176 15.59 -3.53 9.78
C SER A 176 14.50 -4.22 8.94
N ASP A 177 13.45 -3.49 8.53
CA ASP A 177 12.37 -4.04 7.72
C ASP A 177 12.83 -4.22 6.26
N ILE A 178 13.67 -3.30 5.77
CA ILE A 178 14.32 -3.44 4.46
C ILE A 178 15.22 -4.68 4.45
N PHE A 179 16.09 -4.85 5.47
CA PHE A 179 16.95 -6.04 5.54
C PHE A 179 16.13 -7.33 5.59
N HIS A 180 15.08 -7.37 6.42
CA HIS A 180 14.18 -8.53 6.47
C HIS A 180 13.50 -8.76 5.11
N GLY A 181 12.95 -7.73 4.48
CA GLY A 181 12.30 -7.84 3.17
C GLY A 181 13.23 -8.37 2.09
N VAL A 182 14.46 -7.86 2.03
CA VAL A 182 15.48 -8.36 1.09
C VAL A 182 15.78 -9.85 1.31
N THR A 183 15.91 -10.31 2.57
CA THR A 183 16.10 -11.73 2.85
C THR A 183 14.91 -12.60 2.45
N CYS A 184 13.70 -12.02 2.38
CA CYS A 184 12.50 -12.68 1.87
C CYS A 184 12.38 -12.64 0.34
N GLY A 185 13.23 -11.86 -0.35
CA GLY A 185 13.24 -11.72 -1.81
C GLY A 185 12.43 -10.53 -2.33
N ILE A 186 12.24 -9.48 -1.54
CA ILE A 186 11.63 -8.22 -1.97
C ILE A 186 12.70 -7.38 -2.67
N ASP A 187 12.36 -6.78 -3.81
CA ASP A 187 13.28 -6.03 -4.68
C ASP A 187 13.24 -4.53 -4.42
N THR A 188 12.05 -3.98 -4.13
CA THR A 188 11.86 -2.53 -3.99
C THR A 188 10.94 -2.17 -2.83
N PHE A 189 11.11 -0.96 -2.30
CA PHE A 189 10.41 -0.46 -1.12
C PHE A 189 10.01 1.01 -1.33
N ASP A 190 8.91 1.44 -0.72
CA ASP A 190 8.60 2.84 -0.50
C ASP A 190 8.33 3.11 0.97
N CYS A 191 8.70 4.28 1.46
CA CYS A 191 8.35 4.67 2.81
C CYS A 191 8.40 6.18 2.99
N VAL A 192 7.40 6.72 3.68
CA VAL A 192 7.36 8.14 4.05
C VAL A 192 8.23 8.48 5.26
N HIS A 193 8.84 7.49 5.92
CA HIS A 193 9.58 7.70 7.17
C HIS A 193 10.73 8.72 7.02
N PRO A 194 11.63 8.61 6.03
CA PRO A 194 12.72 9.57 5.86
C PRO A 194 12.23 11.01 5.66
N THR A 195 11.26 11.19 4.77
CA THR A 195 10.72 12.53 4.46
C THR A 195 9.89 13.10 5.62
N ARG A 196 9.18 12.24 6.37
CA ARG A 196 8.47 12.65 7.57
C ARG A 196 9.45 13.09 8.66
N LEU A 197 10.51 12.32 8.87
CA LEU A 197 11.57 12.66 9.83
C LEU A 197 12.21 14.02 9.49
N ALA A 198 12.55 14.22 8.22
CA ALA A 198 13.14 15.47 7.73
C ALA A 198 12.23 16.70 7.96
N ARG A 199 10.91 16.56 7.74
CA ARG A 199 9.94 17.64 8.04
C ARG A 199 9.86 18.02 9.53
N HIS A 200 10.38 17.17 10.42
CA HIS A 200 10.43 17.43 11.87
C HIS A 200 11.86 17.68 12.35
N GLY A 201 12.78 18.05 11.46
CA GLY A 201 14.16 18.37 11.79
C GLY A 201 15.05 17.16 12.09
N GLY A 202 14.61 15.95 11.79
CA GLY A 202 15.36 14.72 11.99
C GLY A 202 16.03 14.21 10.72
N ALA A 203 17.12 13.44 10.86
CA ALA A 203 17.81 12.77 9.79
C ALA A 203 18.19 11.34 10.18
N LEU A 204 18.20 10.45 9.17
CA LEU A 204 18.78 9.11 9.32
C LEU A 204 20.29 9.21 9.12
N VAL A 205 21.05 8.84 10.15
CA VAL A 205 22.51 8.88 10.12
C VAL A 205 23.10 7.52 10.43
N LYS A 206 24.33 7.30 9.96
CA LYS A 206 25.08 6.10 10.30
C LYS A 206 25.29 6.02 11.82
N PRO A 207 25.16 4.84 12.45
CA PRO A 207 25.52 4.67 13.86
C PRO A 207 26.93 5.19 14.15
N GLY A 208 27.12 5.88 15.27
CA GLY A 208 28.39 6.50 15.66
C GLY A 208 28.67 7.87 15.02
N PHE A 209 27.82 8.37 14.14
CA PHE A 209 28.05 9.67 13.49
C PHE A 209 28.06 10.84 14.48
N TYR A 210 27.33 10.73 15.61
CA TYR A 210 27.23 11.76 16.66
C TYR A 210 27.96 11.38 17.96
N GLU A 211 28.63 10.23 18.05
CA GLU A 211 29.32 9.80 19.27
C GLU A 211 30.54 10.68 19.60
N THR A 212 31.00 11.52 18.69
CA THR A 212 32.20 12.36 18.83
C THR A 212 31.92 13.84 19.15
N LYS A 213 30.65 14.29 19.13
CA LYS A 213 30.31 15.70 19.44
C LYS A 213 28.97 15.79 20.15
N ASN A 214 29.02 16.18 21.44
CA ASN A 214 27.87 16.55 22.28
C ASN A 214 27.23 17.89 21.87
N GLU A 215 27.15 18.23 20.60
CA GLU A 215 26.50 19.47 20.17
C GLU A 215 25.21 19.14 19.39
N PRO A 216 24.06 19.69 19.84
CA PRO A 216 22.85 19.62 19.04
C PRO A 216 23.05 20.38 17.74
N VAL A 217 22.72 19.75 16.62
CA VAL A 217 22.66 20.43 15.34
C VAL A 217 21.49 21.42 15.39
N SER A 218 21.79 22.72 15.38
CA SER A 218 20.86 23.82 15.30
C SER A 218 20.20 23.92 13.91
#